data_b74ee3111eb25e95c8617c2966abd4c6
#
_entry.id   b74ee3111eb25e95c8617c2966abd4c6
#
_cell.length_a   1.000
_cell.length_b   1.000
_cell.length_c   1.000
_cell.angle_alpha   90.00
_cell.angle_beta   90.00
_cell.angle_gamma   90.00
#
_symmetry.space_group_name_H-M   'P 1'
#
loop_
_entity.id
_entity.type
_entity.pdbx_description
1 polymer ?
#
loop_
_entity_poly.entity_id
_entity_poly.type
_entity_poly.pdbx_seq_one_letter_code
_entity_poly.pdbx_strand_id
1 'polypeptide(L)'
;GLFYLCYKSYQYNYDFYNIFGTMMFLCCAKNIEIKKIVKLDLYIRIVRSVLFLTLPFMGLMINKINVWIGGRTRTFFGWTHANMMGLDFLLLAMDIMYLRKECKKWYDCILYAVFIIFLDKTANSRTAEAIIAMLIVIHLLSIIMQRNWFHKMMVLFTSGAFLLCVGIPFI
;
A
#
# COMPACT_ATOMS: atom_id res chain seq x y z
N GLY A 1 -1.84 -5.37 -30.23
CA GLY A 1 -1.57 -4.76 -28.99
C GLY A 1 -2.44 -5.23 -27.82
N LEU A 2 -3.33 -4.37 -27.36
CA LEU A 2 -4.10 -4.53 -26.11
C LEU A 2 -5.01 -5.78 -26.11
N PHE A 3 -5.71 -6.04 -27.20
CA PHE A 3 -6.57 -7.22 -27.39
C PHE A 3 -5.80 -8.55 -27.29
N TYR A 4 -4.57 -8.58 -27.79
CA TYR A 4 -3.74 -9.77 -27.72
C TYR A 4 -3.28 -10.07 -26.28
N LEU A 5 -2.93 -9.04 -25.50
CA LEU A 5 -2.58 -9.19 -24.09
C LEU A 5 -3.78 -9.66 -23.25
N CYS A 6 -4.97 -9.12 -23.52
CA CYS A 6 -6.21 -9.54 -22.87
C CYS A 6 -6.55 -10.99 -23.19
N TYR A 7 -6.40 -11.41 -24.45
CA TYR A 7 -6.64 -12.79 -24.88
C TYR A 7 -5.65 -13.77 -24.24
N LYS A 8 -4.37 -13.40 -24.17
CA LYS A 8 -3.34 -14.23 -23.53
C LYS A 8 -3.56 -14.34 -22.02
N SER A 9 -3.96 -13.25 -21.36
CA SER A 9 -4.29 -13.25 -19.92
C SER A 9 -5.47 -14.18 -19.61
N TYR A 10 -6.50 -14.19 -20.43
CA TYR A 10 -7.62 -15.12 -20.31
C TYR A 10 -7.18 -16.59 -20.45
N GLN A 11 -6.30 -16.89 -21.39
CA GLN A 11 -5.81 -18.23 -21.66
C GLN A 11 -4.95 -18.82 -20.54
N TYR A 12 -4.29 -17.98 -19.74
CA TYR A 12 -3.40 -18.40 -18.65
C TYR A 12 -4.02 -18.22 -17.24
N ASN A 13 -5.34 -18.01 -17.14
CA ASN A 13 -6.03 -17.79 -15.85
C ASN A 13 -5.43 -16.65 -15.00
N TYR A 14 -4.69 -15.74 -15.62
CA TYR A 14 -4.32 -14.50 -14.95
C TYR A 14 -5.59 -13.65 -14.75
N ASP A 15 -5.64 -12.92 -13.65
CA ASP A 15 -6.75 -12.04 -13.27
C ASP A 15 -7.05 -11.00 -14.36
N PHE A 16 -7.69 -11.47 -15.45
CA PHE A 16 -8.11 -10.66 -16.59
C PHE A 16 -8.84 -9.39 -16.16
N TYR A 17 -9.71 -9.53 -15.15
CA TYR A 17 -10.46 -8.40 -14.59
C TYR A 17 -9.56 -7.33 -13.99
N ASN A 18 -8.46 -7.70 -13.35
CA ASN A 18 -7.51 -6.77 -12.76
C ASN A 18 -6.74 -6.01 -13.84
N ILE A 19 -6.29 -6.69 -14.89
CA ILE A 19 -5.56 -6.06 -16.01
C ILE A 19 -6.50 -5.14 -16.79
N PHE A 20 -7.70 -5.62 -17.11
CA PHE A 20 -8.69 -4.83 -17.83
C PHE A 20 -9.17 -3.63 -17.01
N GLY A 21 -9.46 -3.82 -15.72
CA GLY A 21 -9.84 -2.76 -14.80
C GLY A 21 -8.75 -1.68 -14.68
N THR A 22 -7.50 -2.10 -14.55
CA THR A 22 -6.35 -1.16 -14.49
C THR A 22 -6.20 -0.37 -15.78
N MET A 23 -6.35 -1.02 -16.94
CA MET A 23 -6.28 -0.36 -18.24
C MET A 23 -7.42 0.65 -18.45
N MET A 24 -8.66 0.26 -18.11
CA MET A 24 -9.83 1.15 -18.15
C MET A 24 -9.65 2.34 -17.21
N PHE A 25 -9.15 2.10 -15.99
CA PHE A 25 -8.85 3.17 -15.04
C PHE A 25 -7.80 4.14 -15.58
N LEU A 26 -6.71 3.65 -16.17
CA LEU A 26 -5.67 4.49 -16.80
C LEU A 26 -6.22 5.33 -17.97
N CYS A 27 -7.09 4.74 -18.80
CA CYS A 27 -7.73 5.45 -19.90
C CYS A 27 -8.68 6.56 -19.40
N CYS A 28 -9.46 6.28 -18.35
CA CYS A 28 -10.39 7.25 -17.75
C CYS A 28 -9.66 8.33 -16.95
N ALA A 29 -8.50 8.02 -16.36
CA ALA A 29 -7.74 8.94 -15.52
C ALA A 29 -6.96 10.02 -16.30
N LYS A 30 -6.93 9.97 -17.63
CA LYS A 30 -6.11 10.85 -18.48
C LYS A 30 -6.30 12.35 -18.20
N ASN A 31 -7.49 12.77 -17.78
CA ASN A 31 -7.84 14.19 -17.53
C ASN A 31 -8.11 14.48 -16.03
N ILE A 32 -7.82 13.53 -15.14
CA ILE A 32 -8.08 13.72 -13.71
C ILE A 32 -6.78 14.10 -13.01
N GLU A 33 -6.84 15.12 -12.16
CA GLU A 33 -5.72 15.48 -11.31
C GLU A 33 -5.35 14.34 -10.37
N ILE A 34 -4.10 13.87 -10.43
CA ILE A 34 -3.59 12.78 -9.58
C ILE A 34 -3.90 13.04 -8.09
N LYS A 35 -3.83 14.28 -7.63
CA LYS A 35 -4.15 14.67 -6.24
C LYS A 35 -5.59 14.31 -5.85
N LYS A 36 -6.55 14.43 -6.76
CA LYS A 36 -7.96 14.05 -6.52
C LYS A 36 -8.12 12.53 -6.41
N ILE A 37 -7.42 11.79 -7.28
CA ILE A 37 -7.43 10.32 -7.25
C ILE A 37 -6.85 9.82 -5.94
N VAL A 38 -5.67 10.29 -5.54
CA VAL A 38 -5.01 9.88 -4.29
C VAL A 38 -5.85 10.26 -3.07
N LYS A 39 -6.51 11.41 -3.09
CA LYS A 39 -7.43 11.80 -2.01
C LYS A 39 -8.62 10.85 -1.90
N LEU A 40 -9.20 10.45 -3.03
CA LEU A 40 -10.31 9.50 -3.05
C LEU A 40 -9.85 8.11 -2.58
N ASP A 41 -8.69 7.63 -3.05
CA ASP A 41 -8.12 6.35 -2.63
C ASP A 41 -7.85 6.34 -1.12
N LEU A 42 -7.28 7.41 -0.58
CA LEU A 42 -7.07 7.59 0.86
C LEU A 42 -8.39 7.44 1.64
N TYR A 43 -9.47 8.11 1.22
CA TYR A 43 -10.77 7.98 1.89
C TYR A 43 -11.31 6.55 1.87
N ILE A 44 -11.24 5.90 0.70
CA ILE A 44 -11.71 4.51 0.54
C ILE A 44 -10.91 3.58 1.46
N ARG A 45 -9.58 3.74 1.53
CA ARG A 45 -8.71 2.93 2.40
C ARG A 45 -8.97 3.16 3.87
N ILE A 46 -9.17 4.43 4.29
CA ILE A 46 -9.51 4.74 5.68
C ILE A 46 -10.83 4.06 6.06
N VAL A 47 -11.89 4.24 5.25
CA VAL A 47 -13.20 3.63 5.52
C VAL A 47 -13.09 2.11 5.57
N ARG A 48 -12.40 1.50 4.60
CA ARG A 48 -12.19 0.05 4.56
C ARG A 48 -11.41 -0.43 5.80
N SER A 49 -10.33 0.24 6.17
CA SER A 49 -9.52 -0.13 7.33
C SER A 49 -10.33 -0.03 8.62
N VAL A 50 -11.12 1.02 8.79
CA VAL A 50 -12.00 1.18 9.95
C VAL A 50 -13.03 0.05 9.99
N LEU A 51 -13.69 -0.25 8.88
CA LEU A 51 -14.66 -1.34 8.81
C LEU A 51 -14.02 -2.70 9.13
N PHE A 52 -12.89 -3.02 8.52
CA PHE A 52 -12.22 -4.31 8.73
C PHE A 52 -11.66 -4.46 10.14
N LEU A 53 -11.32 -3.37 10.82
CA LEU A 53 -10.93 -3.42 12.22
C LEU A 53 -12.13 -3.52 13.16
N THR A 54 -13.25 -2.85 12.87
CA THR A 54 -14.40 -2.79 13.79
C THR A 54 -15.34 -3.99 13.66
N LEU A 55 -15.61 -4.48 12.45
CA LEU A 55 -16.57 -5.57 12.21
C LEU A 55 -16.23 -6.87 12.96
N PRO A 56 -14.97 -7.31 13.09
CA PRO A 56 -14.62 -8.48 13.92
C PRO A 56 -14.93 -8.28 15.40
N PHE A 57 -14.76 -7.07 15.96
CA PHE A 57 -15.11 -6.79 17.35
C PHE A 57 -16.61 -6.79 17.59
N MET A 58 -17.41 -6.49 16.56
CA MET A 58 -18.87 -6.56 16.61
C MET A 58 -19.40 -8.00 16.39
N GLY A 59 -18.51 -8.99 16.14
CA GLY A 59 -18.91 -10.36 15.82
C GLY A 59 -19.51 -10.52 14.41
N LEU A 60 -19.49 -9.49 13.58
CA LEU A 60 -20.03 -9.51 12.21
C LEU A 60 -19.05 -10.11 11.19
N MET A 61 -17.79 -10.23 11.56
CA MET A 61 -16.75 -10.86 10.73
C MET A 61 -15.88 -11.79 11.58
N ILE A 62 -15.43 -12.90 10.98
CA ILE A 62 -14.53 -13.83 11.65
C ILE A 62 -13.13 -13.22 11.71
N ASN A 63 -12.61 -13.03 12.92
CA ASN A 63 -11.22 -12.66 13.11
C ASN A 63 -10.34 -13.87 12.78
N LYS A 64 -9.62 -13.83 11.66
CA LYS A 64 -8.73 -14.91 11.25
C LYS A 64 -7.39 -14.77 11.96
N ILE A 65 -7.06 -15.80 12.74
CA ILE A 65 -5.75 -15.92 13.39
C ILE A 65 -5.00 -17.04 12.67
N ASN A 66 -3.84 -16.76 12.14
CA ASN A 66 -2.98 -17.75 11.52
C ASN A 66 -1.73 -17.98 12.39
N VAL A 67 -1.52 -19.22 12.82
CA VAL A 67 -0.32 -19.61 13.56
C VAL A 67 0.68 -20.17 12.56
N TRP A 68 1.79 -19.48 12.39
CA TRP A 68 2.84 -19.90 11.46
C TRP A 68 3.85 -20.83 12.14
N ILE A 69 4.53 -21.63 11.31
CA ILE A 69 5.65 -22.50 11.74
C ILE A 69 6.66 -21.62 12.49
N GLY A 70 6.88 -21.90 13.78
CA GLY A 70 7.71 -21.06 14.67
C GLY A 70 6.94 -20.29 15.76
N GLY A 71 5.63 -20.58 15.94
CA GLY A 71 4.82 -20.04 17.05
C GLY A 71 4.38 -18.59 16.92
N ARG A 72 4.57 -17.96 15.74
CA ARG A 72 4.11 -16.61 15.52
C ARG A 72 2.63 -16.57 15.17
N THR A 73 1.86 -15.89 15.99
CA THR A 73 0.45 -15.61 15.72
C THR A 73 0.33 -14.35 14.87
N ARG A 74 -0.44 -14.44 13.78
CA ARG A 74 -0.78 -13.31 12.92
C ARG A 74 -2.28 -13.10 12.93
N THR A 75 -2.69 -11.92 13.31
CA THR A 75 -4.09 -11.50 13.29
C THR A 75 -4.30 -10.53 12.16
N PHE A 76 -5.23 -10.77 11.26
CA PHE A 76 -5.47 -9.90 10.10
C PHE A 76 -6.92 -9.45 9.96
N PHE A 77 -7.68 -9.54 11.04
CA PHE A 77 -9.04 -9.03 11.16
C PHE A 77 -9.91 -9.39 9.94
N GLY A 78 -10.52 -8.41 9.27
CA GLY A 78 -11.35 -8.61 8.09
C GLY A 78 -10.57 -8.84 6.77
N TRP A 79 -9.24 -8.73 6.75
CA TRP A 79 -8.46 -8.99 5.54
C TRP A 79 -8.37 -10.50 5.25
N THR A 80 -8.18 -10.84 3.99
CA THR A 80 -8.02 -12.24 3.59
C THR A 80 -6.68 -12.82 4.00
N HIS A 81 -5.66 -11.98 4.12
CA HIS A 81 -4.29 -12.37 4.44
C HIS A 81 -3.54 -11.24 5.15
N ALA A 82 -2.60 -11.59 6.04
CA ALA A 82 -1.79 -10.64 6.80
C ALA A 82 -1.00 -9.66 5.90
N ASN A 83 -0.48 -10.13 4.77
CA ASN A 83 0.26 -9.29 3.84
C ASN A 83 -0.64 -8.26 3.15
N MET A 84 -1.92 -8.58 2.91
CA MET A 84 -2.90 -7.63 2.36
C MET A 84 -3.19 -6.49 3.34
N MET A 85 -3.30 -6.81 4.63
CA MET A 85 -3.40 -5.79 5.67
C MET A 85 -2.15 -4.90 5.68
N GLY A 86 -0.94 -5.49 5.63
CA GLY A 86 0.31 -4.75 5.54
C GLY A 86 0.38 -3.84 4.32
N LEU A 87 -0.03 -4.34 3.15
CA LEU A 87 -0.07 -3.57 1.91
C LEU A 87 -1.05 -2.39 2.01
N ASP A 88 -2.22 -2.57 2.60
CA ASP A 88 -3.18 -1.49 2.79
C ASP A 88 -2.64 -0.35 3.64
N PHE A 89 -2.01 -0.67 4.77
CA PHE A 89 -1.39 0.34 5.63
C PHE A 89 -0.19 1.02 4.97
N LEU A 90 0.60 0.28 4.17
CA LEU A 90 1.67 0.84 3.38
C LEU A 90 1.15 1.85 2.35
N LEU A 91 0.13 1.48 1.57
CA LEU A 91 -0.46 2.36 0.57
C LEU A 91 -1.12 3.59 1.22
N LEU A 92 -1.76 3.41 2.38
CA LEU A 92 -2.31 4.52 3.17
C LEU A 92 -1.21 5.49 3.63
N ALA A 93 -0.04 4.98 4.06
CA ALA A 93 1.11 5.81 4.40
C ALA A 93 1.64 6.58 3.18
N MET A 94 1.71 5.93 2.01
CA MET A 94 2.13 6.56 0.75
C MET A 94 1.17 7.67 0.30
N ASP A 95 -0.14 7.44 0.39
CA ASP A 95 -1.16 8.43 0.05
C ASP A 95 -1.06 9.67 0.95
N ILE A 96 -0.91 9.47 2.26
CA ILE A 96 -0.71 10.56 3.21
C ILE A 96 0.57 11.34 2.87
N MET A 97 1.66 10.63 2.61
CA MET A 97 2.94 11.25 2.25
C MET A 97 2.83 12.08 0.97
N TYR A 98 2.13 11.56 -0.05
CA TYR A 98 1.91 12.27 -1.30
C TYR A 98 1.06 13.53 -1.12
N LEU A 99 -0.06 13.43 -0.40
CA LEU A 99 -0.97 14.55 -0.18
C LEU A 99 -0.34 15.66 0.67
N ARG A 100 0.55 15.29 1.59
CA ARG A 100 1.24 16.22 2.49
C ARG A 100 2.62 16.66 2.02
N LYS A 101 2.99 16.36 0.77
CA LYS A 101 4.31 16.68 0.22
C LYS A 101 4.70 18.16 0.32
N GLU A 102 3.72 19.06 0.30
CA GLU A 102 3.92 20.51 0.40
C GLU A 102 3.99 21.01 1.85
N CYS A 103 3.38 20.27 2.79
CA CYS A 103 3.29 20.62 4.21
C CYS A 103 3.93 19.53 5.08
N LYS A 104 5.16 19.13 4.76
CA LYS A 104 5.88 18.08 5.49
C LYS A 104 6.16 18.52 6.93
N LYS A 105 5.74 17.71 7.87
CA LYS A 105 5.94 17.96 9.29
C LYS A 105 6.53 16.73 9.96
N TRP A 106 7.38 16.93 10.95
CA TRP A 106 8.06 15.85 11.67
C TRP A 106 7.08 14.88 12.36
N TYR A 107 5.92 15.36 12.78
CA TYR A 107 4.91 14.51 13.42
C TYR A 107 4.24 13.51 12.46
N ASP A 108 4.39 13.66 11.15
CA ASP A 108 3.95 12.64 10.18
C ASP A 108 4.73 11.34 10.40
N CYS A 109 5.99 11.42 10.85
CA CYS A 109 6.79 10.26 11.21
C CYS A 109 6.22 9.50 12.41
N ILE A 110 5.55 10.19 13.34
CA ILE A 110 4.87 9.54 14.48
C ILE A 110 3.73 8.65 13.97
N LEU A 111 2.95 9.15 13.02
CA LEU A 111 1.86 8.38 12.41
C LEU A 111 2.39 7.10 11.72
N TYR A 112 3.49 7.22 10.96
CA TYR A 112 4.11 6.06 10.30
C TYR A 112 4.70 5.08 11.32
N ALA A 113 5.29 5.57 12.40
CA ALA A 113 5.77 4.73 13.50
C ALA A 113 4.62 3.96 14.19
N VAL A 114 3.47 4.61 14.39
CA VAL A 114 2.25 3.94 14.90
C VAL A 114 1.81 2.84 13.96
N PHE A 115 1.84 3.05 12.63
CA PHE A 115 1.50 2.00 11.67
C PHE A 115 2.47 0.80 11.78
N ILE A 116 3.77 1.04 11.91
CA ILE A 116 4.76 -0.04 12.09
C ILE A 116 4.46 -0.84 13.36
N ILE A 117 4.28 -0.17 14.50
CA ILE A 117 4.00 -0.82 15.78
C ILE A 117 2.70 -1.63 15.70
N PHE A 118 1.67 -1.06 15.07
CA PHE A 118 0.40 -1.75 14.88
C PHE A 118 0.55 -3.00 14.00
N LEU A 119 1.26 -2.91 12.89
CA LEU A 119 1.50 -4.04 11.99
C LEU A 119 2.35 -5.12 12.65
N ASP A 120 3.39 -4.76 13.41
CA ASP A 120 4.22 -5.72 14.16
C ASP A 120 3.40 -6.52 15.16
N LYS A 121 2.49 -5.86 15.90
CA LYS A 121 1.64 -6.50 16.90
C LYS A 121 0.49 -7.33 16.32
N THR A 122 0.08 -7.06 15.09
CA THR A 122 -1.09 -7.70 14.46
C THR A 122 -0.70 -8.61 13.30
N ALA A 123 -0.46 -8.04 12.13
CA ALA A 123 -0.19 -8.75 10.89
C ALA A 123 1.21 -9.37 10.82
N ASN A 124 2.19 -8.81 11.57
CA ASN A 124 3.61 -9.17 11.50
C ASN A 124 4.10 -9.21 10.04
N SER A 125 3.79 -8.16 9.28
CA SER A 125 4.12 -8.03 7.85
C SER A 125 5.45 -7.29 7.68
N ARG A 126 6.56 -8.00 7.86
CA ARG A 126 7.92 -7.44 7.84
C ARG A 126 8.24 -6.60 6.62
N THR A 127 7.74 -7.00 5.45
CA THR A 127 7.96 -6.26 4.20
C THR A 127 7.31 -4.88 4.25
N ALA A 128 6.04 -4.80 4.67
CA ALA A 128 5.33 -3.53 4.80
C ALA A 128 5.97 -2.65 5.87
N GLU A 129 6.34 -3.21 7.01
CA GLU A 129 7.03 -2.51 8.10
C GLU A 129 8.36 -1.92 7.63
N ALA A 130 9.19 -2.71 6.93
CA ALA A 130 10.47 -2.26 6.38
C ALA A 130 10.30 -1.11 5.38
N ILE A 131 9.29 -1.18 4.50
CA ILE A 131 9.04 -0.13 3.52
C ILE A 131 8.50 1.13 4.21
N ILE A 132 7.61 1.01 5.21
CA ILE A 132 7.13 2.18 5.98
C ILE A 132 8.28 2.80 6.77
N ALA A 133 9.19 2.01 7.37
CA ALA A 133 10.38 2.52 8.03
C ALA A 133 11.28 3.32 7.06
N MET A 134 11.43 2.82 5.84
CA MET A 134 12.15 3.52 4.79
C MET A 134 11.45 4.82 4.36
N LEU A 135 10.11 4.85 4.31
CA LEU A 135 9.36 6.08 4.08
C LEU A 135 9.62 7.12 5.18
N ILE A 136 9.76 6.70 6.45
CA ILE A 136 10.14 7.61 7.55
C ILE A 136 11.51 8.24 7.26
N VAL A 137 12.51 7.44 6.92
CA VAL A 137 13.87 7.94 6.61
C VAL A 137 13.81 8.94 5.45
N ILE A 138 13.11 8.59 4.38
CA ILE A 138 12.93 9.45 3.21
C ILE A 138 12.22 10.76 3.60
N HIS A 139 11.18 10.69 4.44
CA HIS A 139 10.45 11.85 4.90
C HIS A 139 11.34 12.79 5.74
N LEU A 140 12.10 12.26 6.68
CA LEU A 140 13.06 13.01 7.48
C LEU A 140 14.15 13.65 6.62
N LEU A 141 14.76 12.87 5.71
CA LEU A 141 15.74 13.41 4.78
C LEU A 141 15.15 14.52 3.91
N SER A 142 13.90 14.40 3.49
CA SER A 142 13.23 15.41 2.68
C SER A 142 12.95 16.71 3.45
N ILE A 143 12.74 16.64 4.76
CA ILE A 143 12.62 17.82 5.64
C ILE A 143 13.97 18.52 5.76
N ILE A 144 15.06 17.76 5.93
CA ILE A 144 16.40 18.29 6.12
C ILE A 144 16.96 18.91 4.83
N MET A 145 16.74 18.24 3.71
CA MET A 145 17.43 18.60 2.46
C MET A 145 16.71 19.64 1.58
N GLN A 146 15.42 19.92 1.77
CA GLN A 146 14.59 20.91 1.03
C GLN A 146 14.90 21.12 -0.48
N ARG A 147 15.41 20.10 -1.20
CA ARG A 147 16.02 20.25 -2.51
C ARG A 147 15.32 19.45 -3.61
N ASN A 148 15.15 20.05 -4.81
CA ASN A 148 14.57 19.46 -6.04
C ASN A 148 15.21 18.12 -6.49
N TRP A 149 16.46 17.83 -6.11
CA TRP A 149 17.15 16.59 -6.40
C TRP A 149 16.49 15.39 -5.70
N PHE A 150 15.95 15.59 -4.50
CA PHE A 150 15.31 14.56 -3.71
C PHE A 150 14.01 14.03 -4.35
N HIS A 151 13.29 14.93 -5.04
CA HIS A 151 12.07 14.51 -5.76
C HIS A 151 12.40 13.53 -6.91
N LYS A 152 13.50 13.73 -7.61
CA LYS A 152 13.96 12.81 -8.66
C LYS A 152 14.38 11.46 -8.09
N MET A 153 15.06 11.45 -6.95
CA MET A 153 15.43 10.20 -6.25
C MET A 153 14.22 9.42 -5.76
N MET A 154 13.18 10.09 -5.25
CA MET A 154 11.93 9.45 -4.82
C MET A 154 11.21 8.74 -5.96
N VAL A 155 11.10 9.39 -7.12
CA VAL A 155 10.49 8.78 -8.31
C VAL A 155 11.29 7.56 -8.76
N LEU A 156 12.62 7.64 -8.74
CA LEU A 156 13.47 6.51 -9.12
C LEU A 156 13.33 5.33 -8.15
N PHE A 157 13.20 5.61 -6.86
CA PHE A 157 13.12 4.60 -5.82
C PHE A 157 11.76 3.91 -5.78
N THR A 158 10.66 4.66 -5.94
CA THR A 158 9.31 4.10 -6.01
C THR A 158 9.10 3.27 -7.27
N SER A 159 9.64 3.70 -8.41
CA SER A 159 9.61 2.90 -9.64
C SER A 159 10.49 1.63 -9.53
N GLY A 160 11.65 1.71 -8.87
CA GLY A 160 12.50 0.55 -8.61
C GLY A 160 11.86 -0.45 -7.66
N ALA A 161 11.24 0.01 -6.56
CA ALA A 161 10.52 -0.84 -5.62
C ALA A 161 9.30 -1.52 -6.29
N PHE A 162 8.59 -0.80 -7.15
CA PHE A 162 7.48 -1.36 -7.93
C PHE A 162 7.96 -2.46 -8.88
N LEU A 163 9.08 -2.24 -9.59
CA LEU A 163 9.67 -3.26 -10.48
C LEU A 163 10.14 -4.49 -9.71
N LEU A 164 10.71 -4.32 -8.52
CA LEU A 164 11.08 -5.43 -7.65
C LEU A 164 9.86 -6.21 -7.16
N CYS A 165 8.79 -5.53 -6.73
CA CYS A 165 7.56 -6.18 -6.29
C CYS A 165 6.85 -6.94 -7.42
N VAL A 166 6.94 -6.46 -8.66
CA VAL A 166 6.35 -7.12 -9.83
C VAL A 166 7.27 -8.25 -10.35
N GLY A 167 8.59 -8.13 -10.19
CA GLY A 167 9.57 -9.10 -10.70
C GLY A 167 9.78 -10.33 -9.79
N ILE A 168 9.63 -10.19 -8.47
CA ILE A 168 9.85 -11.28 -7.50
C ILE A 168 8.90 -12.49 -7.65
N PRO A 169 7.63 -12.37 -8.09
CA PRO A 169 6.78 -13.53 -8.29
C PRO A 169 7.18 -14.46 -9.45
N PHE A 170 8.18 -14.09 -10.23
CA PHE A 170 8.61 -14.84 -11.41
C PHE A 170 9.94 -15.60 -11.23
N ILE A 171 10.50 -15.61 -10.01
CA ILE A 171 11.65 -16.42 -9.61
C ILE A 171 11.21 -17.41 -8.54
#